data_7979f11a851e250d3c78c6bf03d0c79c
#
_entry.id   7979f11a851e250d3c78c6bf03d0c79c
#
_cell.length_a   1.000
_cell.length_b   1.000
_cell.length_c   1.000
_cell.angle_alpha   90.00
_cell.angle_beta   90.00
_cell.angle_gamma   90.00
#
_symmetry.space_group_name_H-M   'P 1'
#
loop_
_entity.id
_entity.type
_entity.pdbx_description
1 polymer ?
#
loop_
_entity_poly.entity_id
_entity_poly.type
_entity_poly.pdbx_seq_one_letter_code
_entity_poly.pdbx_strand_id
1 'polypeptide(L)'
;KHYKSPSRMFWRSLRGMLPHKSPRGKAALDRLKVFEGIPFPYDQKKRMVVPEALKVLRLKAHRKFCVLGDLASAAGWTKASLVSTLEDKRKAKSAKFYAAKTAKADAKAKASGDKSVAAFNGALTKLGF
;
A
#
# COMPACT_ATOMS: atom_id res chain seq x y z
N LYS A 1 9.98 -10.53 26.00
CA LYS A 1 8.73 -9.80 25.66
C LYS A 1 7.91 -10.58 24.64
N HIS A 2 6.62 -10.69 24.85
CA HIS A 2 5.65 -11.25 23.91
C HIS A 2 4.89 -10.11 23.25
N TYR A 3 5.16 -9.89 21.97
CA TYR A 3 4.46 -8.87 21.18
C TYR A 3 3.13 -9.44 20.67
N LYS A 4 2.07 -8.65 20.75
CA LYS A 4 0.72 -9.03 20.30
C LYS A 4 0.32 -8.36 18.99
N SER A 5 0.89 -7.19 18.65
CA SER A 5 0.55 -6.49 17.40
C SER A 5 1.19 -7.16 16.19
N PRO A 6 0.50 -7.20 15.03
CA PRO A 6 1.02 -7.81 13.81
C PRO A 6 2.36 -7.24 13.36
N SER A 7 2.53 -5.90 13.41
CA SER A 7 3.78 -5.24 13.04
C SER A 7 4.98 -5.71 13.87
N ARG A 8 4.78 -5.89 15.17
CA ARG A 8 5.85 -6.33 16.07
C ARG A 8 6.12 -7.82 15.97
N MET A 9 5.12 -8.64 15.66
CA MET A 9 5.32 -10.06 15.35
C MET A 9 6.16 -10.23 14.09
N PHE A 10 5.85 -9.49 13.04
CA PHE A 10 6.63 -9.48 11.80
C PHE A 10 8.06 -9.01 12.03
N TRP A 11 8.24 -7.88 12.72
CA TRP A 11 9.56 -7.36 13.08
C TRP A 11 10.40 -8.39 13.83
N ARG A 12 9.79 -9.09 14.79
CA ARG A 12 10.49 -10.11 15.59
C ARG A 12 10.93 -11.29 14.74
N SER A 13 10.10 -11.76 13.82
CA SER A 13 10.45 -12.82 12.89
C SER A 13 11.62 -12.42 12.00
N LEU A 14 11.59 -11.20 11.45
CA LEU A 14 12.67 -10.68 10.62
C LEU A 14 13.97 -10.49 11.42
N ARG A 15 13.88 -10.06 12.68
CA ARG A 15 15.06 -9.94 13.55
C ARG A 15 15.82 -11.25 13.64
N GLY A 16 15.12 -12.38 13.75
CA GLY A 16 15.73 -13.72 13.77
C GLY A 16 16.45 -14.12 12.48
N MET A 17 16.11 -13.47 11.37
CA MET A 17 16.70 -13.71 10.05
C MET A 17 17.88 -12.79 9.73
N LEU A 18 18.18 -11.83 10.59
CA LEU A 18 19.25 -10.85 10.43
C LEU A 18 20.29 -10.98 11.56
N PRO A 19 21.55 -10.60 11.30
CA PRO A 19 22.59 -10.57 12.33
C PRO A 19 22.39 -9.38 13.27
N HIS A 20 21.29 -9.38 14.03
CA HIS A 20 20.80 -8.24 14.84
C HIS A 20 21.74 -7.84 15.98
N LYS A 21 22.72 -8.65 16.34
CA LYS A 21 23.73 -8.33 17.37
C LYS A 21 24.87 -7.46 16.79
N SER A 22 25.08 -7.49 15.48
CA SER A 22 26.09 -6.68 14.79
C SER A 22 25.58 -5.26 14.49
N PRO A 23 26.48 -4.25 14.34
CA PRO A 23 26.07 -2.90 13.94
C PRO A 23 25.32 -2.87 12.60
N ARG A 24 25.76 -3.67 11.63
CA ARG A 24 25.11 -3.80 10.31
C ARG A 24 23.66 -4.30 10.44
N GLY A 25 23.42 -5.35 11.21
CA GLY A 25 22.09 -5.90 11.42
C GLY A 25 21.17 -4.97 12.20
N LYS A 26 21.69 -4.24 13.18
CA LYS A 26 20.95 -3.20 13.90
C LYS A 26 20.51 -2.09 12.94
N ALA A 27 21.42 -1.56 12.12
CA ALA A 27 21.12 -0.54 11.13
C ALA A 27 20.08 -1.02 10.09
N ALA A 28 20.10 -2.30 9.69
CA ALA A 28 19.11 -2.88 8.81
C ALA A 28 17.71 -2.90 9.44
N LEU A 29 17.61 -3.26 10.73
CA LEU A 29 16.35 -3.25 11.48
C LEU A 29 15.81 -1.81 11.70
N ASP A 30 16.68 -0.84 11.88
CA ASP A 30 16.29 0.57 12.03
C ASP A 30 15.72 1.16 10.73
N ARG A 31 16.15 0.67 9.57
CA ARG A 31 15.58 1.05 8.27
C ARG A 31 14.20 0.44 8.01
N LEU A 32 13.82 -0.60 8.73
CA LEU A 32 12.51 -1.25 8.59
C LEU A 32 11.42 -0.44 9.27
N LYS A 33 10.33 -0.17 8.55
CA LYS A 33 9.11 0.42 9.08
C LYS A 33 7.94 -0.53 8.81
N VAL A 34 7.23 -0.92 9.83
CA VAL A 34 6.07 -1.82 9.75
C VAL A 34 4.89 -1.15 10.46
N PHE A 35 3.74 -1.13 9.80
CA PHE A 35 2.54 -0.47 10.29
C PHE A 35 1.33 -1.39 10.24
N GLU A 36 0.39 -1.19 11.15
CA GLU A 36 -0.96 -1.72 11.05
C GLU A 36 -1.81 -0.79 10.17
N GLY A 37 -2.28 -1.29 9.02
CA GLY A 37 -2.94 -0.44 8.02
C GLY A 37 -1.95 0.45 7.26
N ILE A 38 -2.45 1.52 6.66
CA ILE A 38 -1.65 2.46 5.86
C ILE A 38 -1.77 3.86 6.45
N PRO A 39 -0.78 4.32 7.25
CA PRO A 39 -0.80 5.65 7.86
C PRO A 39 -0.39 6.75 6.88
N PHE A 40 -0.60 8.00 7.28
CA PHE A 40 0.01 9.17 6.63
C PHE A 40 1.55 9.12 6.81
N PRO A 41 2.37 9.44 5.82
CA PRO A 41 2.05 9.89 4.45
C PRO A 41 1.98 8.76 3.42
N TYR A 42 2.01 7.50 3.83
CA TYR A 42 2.08 6.34 2.91
C TYR A 42 0.78 6.07 2.15
N ASP A 43 -0.35 6.59 2.62
CA ASP A 43 -1.65 6.57 1.93
C ASP A 43 -1.63 7.36 0.61
N GLN A 44 -0.75 8.37 0.51
CA GLN A 44 -0.60 9.23 -0.68
C GLN A 44 0.44 8.72 -1.68
N LYS A 45 1.22 7.71 -1.31
CA LYS A 45 2.26 7.13 -2.16
C LYS A 45 1.75 5.91 -2.91
N LYS A 46 2.27 5.69 -4.13
CA LYS A 46 2.03 4.46 -4.85
C LYS A 46 2.66 3.29 -4.09
N ARG A 47 1.85 2.25 -3.85
CA ARG A 47 2.30 1.02 -3.22
C ARG A 47 2.79 0.05 -4.28
N MET A 48 3.89 -0.62 -3.98
CA MET A 48 4.45 -1.67 -4.81
C MET A 48 4.23 -3.03 -4.14
N VAL A 49 3.92 -4.03 -4.94
CA VAL A 49 3.79 -5.41 -4.50
C VAL A 49 5.13 -6.12 -4.71
N VAL A 50 5.50 -7.00 -3.78
CA VAL A 50 6.66 -7.88 -3.91
C VAL A 50 6.15 -9.25 -4.35
N PRO A 51 6.31 -9.65 -5.63
CA PRO A 51 5.73 -10.90 -6.16
C PRO A 51 6.21 -12.15 -5.43
N GLU A 52 7.48 -12.18 -5.02
CA GLU A 52 8.08 -13.30 -4.29
C GLU A 52 7.48 -13.55 -2.90
N ALA A 53 6.81 -12.54 -2.33
CA ALA A 53 6.15 -12.62 -1.03
C ALA A 53 4.64 -12.92 -1.14
N LEU A 54 4.09 -12.99 -2.33
CA LEU A 54 2.67 -13.26 -2.52
C LEU A 54 2.34 -14.74 -2.28
N LYS A 55 1.32 -14.96 -1.45
CA LYS A 55 0.81 -16.31 -1.14
C LYS A 55 0.43 -17.09 -2.40
N VAL A 56 -0.23 -16.46 -3.36
CA VAL A 56 -0.68 -17.10 -4.62
C VAL A 56 0.47 -17.63 -5.45
N LEU A 57 1.66 -17.03 -5.37
CA LEU A 57 2.84 -17.44 -6.12
C LEU A 57 3.77 -18.37 -5.34
N ARG A 58 3.77 -18.29 -4.01
CA ARG A 58 4.75 -19.00 -3.17
C ARG A 58 4.21 -20.21 -2.42
N LEU A 59 2.92 -20.24 -2.13
CA LEU A 59 2.28 -21.36 -1.46
C LEU A 59 1.59 -22.28 -2.48
N LYS A 60 1.73 -23.58 -2.30
CA LYS A 60 0.91 -24.55 -3.03
C LYS A 60 -0.56 -24.39 -2.60
N ALA A 61 -1.49 -24.60 -3.55
CA ALA A 61 -2.91 -24.33 -3.35
C ALA A 61 -3.54 -25.07 -2.15
N HIS A 62 -3.05 -26.27 -1.82
CA HIS A 62 -3.56 -27.09 -0.72
C HIS A 62 -2.93 -26.76 0.64
N ARG A 63 -1.93 -25.88 0.71
CA ARG A 63 -1.29 -25.51 1.98
C ARG A 63 -2.16 -24.55 2.77
N LYS A 64 -2.37 -24.88 4.04
CA LYS A 64 -3.08 -24.02 4.98
C LYS A 64 -2.21 -22.79 5.32
N PHE A 65 -2.87 -21.66 5.54
CA PHE A 65 -2.22 -20.42 5.96
C PHE A 65 -3.07 -19.72 7.03
N CYS A 66 -2.48 -18.82 7.76
CA CYS A 66 -3.16 -17.97 8.73
C CYS A 66 -2.81 -16.51 8.45
N VAL A 67 -3.81 -15.64 8.48
CA VAL A 67 -3.58 -14.19 8.39
C VAL A 67 -3.02 -13.69 9.72
N LEU A 68 -1.95 -12.90 9.66
CA LEU A 68 -1.25 -12.46 10.87
C LEU A 68 -2.14 -11.60 11.79
N GLY A 69 -3.09 -10.84 11.21
CA GLY A 69 -4.07 -10.07 11.98
C GLY A 69 -4.99 -10.96 12.83
N ASP A 70 -5.44 -12.09 12.28
CA ASP A 70 -6.31 -13.04 12.98
C ASP A 70 -5.52 -13.74 14.10
N LEU A 71 -4.30 -14.15 13.82
CA LEU A 71 -3.39 -14.71 14.82
C LEU A 71 -3.13 -13.72 15.96
N ALA A 72 -2.89 -12.46 15.63
CA ALA A 72 -2.64 -11.41 16.62
C ALA A 72 -3.87 -11.18 17.51
N SER A 73 -5.06 -11.17 16.92
CA SER A 73 -6.32 -11.04 17.65
C SER A 73 -6.55 -12.21 18.58
N ALA A 74 -6.30 -13.43 18.15
CA ALA A 74 -6.35 -14.64 18.98
C ALA A 74 -5.32 -14.60 20.13
N ALA A 75 -4.16 -13.98 19.91
CA ALA A 75 -3.12 -13.77 20.92
C ALA A 75 -3.44 -12.62 21.91
N GLY A 76 -4.53 -11.89 21.69
CA GLY A 76 -4.99 -10.80 22.55
C GLY A 76 -4.64 -9.39 22.08
N TRP A 77 -4.48 -9.17 20.79
CA TRP A 77 -4.38 -7.82 20.20
C TRP A 77 -5.77 -7.19 20.09
N THR A 78 -6.00 -6.09 20.79
CA THR A 78 -7.34 -5.47 20.93
C THR A 78 -7.62 -4.37 19.90
N LYS A 79 -6.66 -4.01 19.05
CA LYS A 79 -6.78 -2.88 18.12
C LYS A 79 -7.27 -3.25 16.72
N ALA A 80 -7.68 -4.49 16.50
CA ALA A 80 -8.12 -4.99 15.19
C ALA A 80 -9.32 -4.19 14.65
N SER A 81 -10.34 -3.96 15.44
CA SER A 81 -11.52 -3.19 15.06
C SER A 81 -11.21 -1.72 14.74
N LEU A 82 -10.32 -1.10 15.54
CA LEU A 82 -9.88 0.26 15.30
C LEU A 82 -9.16 0.38 13.94
N VAL A 83 -8.22 -0.52 13.66
CA VAL A 83 -7.47 -0.53 12.40
C VAL A 83 -8.41 -0.77 11.22
N SER A 84 -9.39 -1.68 11.34
CA SER A 84 -10.40 -1.89 10.30
C SER A 84 -11.19 -0.62 9.99
N THR A 85 -11.68 0.07 11.03
CA THR A 85 -12.41 1.34 10.85
C THR A 85 -11.57 2.42 10.18
N LEU A 86 -10.29 2.55 10.56
CA LEU A 86 -9.38 3.50 9.95
C LEU A 86 -9.09 3.16 8.48
N GLU A 87 -8.96 1.88 8.17
CA GLU A 87 -8.72 1.40 6.82
C GLU A 87 -9.93 1.64 5.91
N ASP A 88 -11.15 1.46 6.41
CA ASP A 88 -12.37 1.77 5.66
C ASP A 88 -12.49 3.28 5.36
N LYS A 89 -12.15 4.13 6.33
CA LYS A 89 -12.05 5.58 6.10
C LYS A 89 -11.01 5.93 5.05
N ARG A 90 -9.84 5.29 5.08
CA ARG A 90 -8.79 5.47 4.08
C ARG A 90 -9.27 5.06 2.68
N LYS A 91 -9.92 3.90 2.55
CA LYS A 91 -10.48 3.40 1.29
C LYS A 91 -11.52 4.36 0.72
N ALA A 92 -12.43 4.86 1.55
CA ALA A 92 -13.44 5.83 1.13
C ALA A 92 -12.81 7.14 0.61
N LYS A 93 -11.79 7.66 1.30
CA LYS A 93 -11.03 8.82 0.85
C LYS A 93 -10.30 8.58 -0.47
N SER A 94 -9.67 7.43 -0.61
CA SER A 94 -8.97 7.02 -1.83
C SER A 94 -9.93 6.86 -3.03
N ALA A 95 -11.11 6.28 -2.81
CA ALA A 95 -12.13 6.14 -3.84
C ALA A 95 -12.64 7.50 -4.35
N LYS A 96 -12.91 8.44 -3.45
CA LYS A 96 -13.28 9.81 -3.81
C LYS A 96 -12.21 10.51 -4.65
N PHE A 97 -10.96 10.40 -4.23
CA PHE A 97 -9.82 10.97 -4.99
C PHE A 97 -9.70 10.35 -6.38
N TYR A 98 -9.82 9.04 -6.48
CA TYR A 98 -9.75 8.33 -7.77
C TYR A 98 -10.90 8.73 -8.70
N ALA A 99 -12.12 8.81 -8.19
CA ALA A 99 -13.28 9.26 -8.97
C ALA A 99 -13.10 10.68 -9.50
N ALA A 100 -12.60 11.60 -8.70
CA ALA A 100 -12.30 12.97 -9.14
C ALA A 100 -11.17 13.00 -10.19
N LYS A 101 -10.14 12.18 -10.03
CA LYS A 101 -9.03 12.05 -10.98
C LYS A 101 -9.50 11.50 -12.33
N THR A 102 -10.32 10.45 -12.34
CA THR A 102 -10.86 9.85 -13.57
C THR A 102 -11.81 10.81 -14.27
N ALA A 103 -12.73 11.45 -13.54
CA ALA A 103 -13.64 12.45 -14.11
C ALA A 103 -12.88 13.60 -14.79
N LYS A 104 -11.79 14.08 -14.16
CA LYS A 104 -10.93 15.11 -14.76
C LYS A 104 -10.21 14.62 -16.02
N ALA A 105 -9.72 13.37 -16.01
CA ALA A 105 -9.07 12.77 -17.18
C ALA A 105 -10.05 12.59 -18.33
N ASP A 106 -11.27 12.10 -18.05
CA ASP A 106 -12.34 11.92 -19.02
C ASP A 106 -12.81 13.25 -19.63
N ALA A 107 -12.96 14.27 -18.79
CA ALA A 107 -13.29 15.62 -19.25
C ALA A 107 -12.20 16.18 -20.19
N LYS A 108 -10.92 15.98 -19.83
CA LYS A 108 -9.79 16.38 -20.67
C LYS A 108 -9.77 15.62 -22.00
N ALA A 109 -10.01 14.30 -21.97
CA ALA A 109 -10.06 13.48 -23.17
C ALA A 109 -11.22 13.91 -24.11
N LYS A 110 -12.40 14.18 -23.56
CA LYS A 110 -13.54 14.71 -24.32
C LYS A 110 -13.23 16.07 -24.94
N ALA A 111 -12.67 17.00 -24.16
CA ALA A 111 -12.30 18.31 -24.64
C ALA A 111 -11.24 18.27 -25.75
N SER A 112 -10.25 17.37 -25.65
CA SER A 112 -9.23 17.21 -26.70
C SER A 112 -9.77 16.61 -27.99
N GLY A 113 -10.86 15.82 -27.94
CA GLY A 113 -11.55 15.26 -29.10
C GLY A 113 -12.57 16.20 -29.74
N ASP A 114 -12.83 17.36 -29.16
CA ASP A 114 -13.78 18.33 -29.73
C ASP A 114 -13.21 18.99 -30.99
N LYS A 115 -14.04 19.04 -32.04
CA LYS A 115 -13.65 19.63 -33.34
C LYS A 115 -13.25 21.10 -33.24
N SER A 116 -13.83 21.85 -32.30
CA SER A 116 -13.48 23.25 -32.04
C SER A 116 -12.05 23.43 -31.55
N VAL A 117 -11.53 22.43 -30.84
CA VAL A 117 -10.17 22.47 -30.21
C VAL A 117 -9.13 21.83 -31.16
N ALA A 118 -9.56 20.96 -32.08
CA ALA A 118 -8.66 20.24 -32.99
C ALA A 118 -7.81 21.17 -33.89
N ALA A 119 -8.37 22.27 -34.35
CA ALA A 119 -7.66 23.27 -35.16
C ALA A 119 -6.54 23.96 -34.36
N PHE A 120 -6.83 24.33 -33.11
CA PHE A 120 -5.84 24.93 -32.21
C PHE A 120 -4.74 23.95 -31.80
N ASN A 121 -5.09 22.69 -31.52
CA ASN A 121 -4.12 21.64 -31.23
C ASN A 121 -3.19 21.39 -32.40
N GLY A 122 -3.70 21.39 -33.66
CA GLY A 122 -2.88 21.27 -34.86
C GLY A 122 -1.90 22.45 -35.05
N ALA A 123 -2.30 23.66 -34.69
CA ALA A 123 -1.43 24.83 -34.72
C ALA A 123 -0.35 24.77 -33.61
N LEU A 124 -0.71 24.36 -32.42
CA LEU A 124 0.22 24.20 -31.30
C LEU A 124 1.27 23.13 -31.58
N THR A 125 0.87 21.99 -32.14
CA THR A 125 1.80 20.90 -32.52
C THR A 125 2.83 21.36 -33.53
N LYS A 126 2.41 22.21 -34.51
CA LYS A 126 3.34 22.82 -35.48
C LYS A 126 4.36 23.76 -34.85
N LEU A 127 4.01 24.35 -33.72
CA LEU A 127 4.89 25.24 -32.94
C LEU A 127 5.72 24.47 -31.87
N GLY A 128 5.59 23.14 -31.80
CA GLY A 128 6.37 22.31 -30.89
C GLY A 128 5.80 22.17 -29.49
N PHE A 129 4.50 22.46 -29.26
CA PHE A 129 3.80 22.28 -27.98
C PHE A 129 2.89 21.05 -27.98
#